data_eb0f9a6991f2232d88ce78c456a9a929
#
_entry.id   eb0f9a6991f2232d88ce78c456a9a929
#
_cell.length_a   1.000
_cell.length_b   1.000
_cell.length_c   1.000
_cell.angle_alpha   90.00
_cell.angle_beta   90.00
_cell.angle_gamma   90.00
#
_symmetry.space_group_name_H-M   'P 1'
#
loop_
_entity.id
_entity.type
_entity.pdbx_description
1 polymer ?
#
loop_
_entity_poly.entity_id
_entity_poly.type
_entity_poly.pdbx_seq_one_letter_code
_entity_poly.pdbx_strand_id
1 'polypeptide(L)' 'METVECKCKKCNTGFFASTDCISLELRKTDKGGKYIRKTICPKCHEEFDIDRV' A
#
# COMPACT_ATOMS: atom_id res chain seq x y z
N MET A 1 -14.44 -10.85 -2.96
CA MET A 1 -13.13 -10.31 -2.59
C MET A 1 -12.84 -9.04 -3.37
N GLU A 2 -12.49 -8.01 -2.67
CA GLU A 2 -12.17 -6.73 -3.31
C GLU A 2 -10.68 -6.65 -3.59
N THR A 3 -10.34 -6.03 -4.70
CA THR A 3 -8.94 -5.76 -5.05
C THR A 3 -8.74 -4.28 -5.25
N VAL A 4 -7.53 -3.82 -4.99
CA VAL A 4 -7.14 -2.43 -5.15
C VAL A 4 -6.02 -2.37 -6.18
N GLU A 5 -6.14 -1.45 -7.12
CA GLU A 5 -5.09 -1.24 -8.10
C GLU A 5 -3.92 -0.53 -7.44
N CYS A 6 -2.74 -1.11 -7.59
CA CYS A 6 -1.51 -0.61 -6.99
C CYS A 6 -0.44 -0.47 -8.06
N LYS A 7 0.47 0.48 -7.84
CA LYS A 7 1.60 0.67 -8.72
C LYS A 7 2.87 0.83 -7.89
N CYS A 8 3.79 -0.07 -8.09
CA CYS A 8 5.08 -0.01 -7.41
C CYS A 8 5.94 1.10 -8.01
N LYS A 9 6.45 1.97 -7.14
CA LYS A 9 7.28 3.09 -7.58
C LYS A 9 8.69 2.66 -7.98
N LYS A 10 9.16 1.56 -7.41
CA LYS A 10 10.51 1.09 -7.65
C LYS A 10 10.67 0.38 -8.99
N CYS A 11 9.78 -0.55 -9.28
CA CYS A 11 9.83 -1.30 -10.53
C CYS A 11 8.80 -0.83 -11.55
N ASN A 12 7.98 0.15 -11.18
CA ASN A 12 6.98 0.76 -12.05
C ASN A 12 5.99 -0.26 -12.63
N THR A 13 5.70 -1.30 -11.86
CA THR A 13 4.78 -2.36 -12.26
C THR A 13 3.39 -2.14 -11.65
N GLY A 14 2.36 -2.18 -12.48
CA GLY A 14 0.99 -2.13 -12.00
C GLY A 14 0.49 -3.52 -11.64
N PHE A 15 -0.27 -3.64 -10.55
CA PHE A 15 -0.85 -4.92 -10.12
C PHE A 15 -2.07 -4.66 -9.25
N PHE A 16 -2.84 -5.72 -9.03
CA PHE A 16 -3.99 -5.67 -8.13
C PHE A 16 -3.66 -6.41 -6.85
N ALA A 17 -3.91 -5.77 -5.72
CA ALA A 17 -3.69 -6.36 -4.41
C ALA A 17 -5.03 -6.66 -3.74
N SER A 18 -5.16 -7.84 -3.16
CA SER A 18 -6.32 -8.20 -2.37
C SER A 18 -6.33 -7.37 -1.07
N THR A 19 -7.51 -6.96 -0.63
CA THR A 19 -7.63 -6.22 0.62
C THR A 19 -7.12 -7.02 1.81
N ASP A 20 -7.16 -8.34 1.72
CA ASP A 20 -6.64 -9.22 2.78
C ASP A 20 -5.11 -9.18 2.86
N CYS A 21 -4.46 -8.79 1.78
CA CYS A 21 -2.99 -8.70 1.72
C CYS A 21 -2.48 -7.29 2.03
N ILE A 22 -3.39 -6.35 2.27
CA ILE A 22 -3.03 -4.98 2.55
C ILE A 22 -2.96 -4.78 4.07
N SER A 23 -1.83 -4.26 4.54
CA SER A 23 -1.61 -3.99 5.95
C SER A 23 -1.98 -2.55 6.27
N LEU A 24 -2.61 -2.35 7.44
CA LEU A 24 -2.92 -1.02 7.94
C LEU A 24 -1.90 -0.63 9.00
N GLU A 25 -1.34 0.55 8.86
CA GLU A 25 -0.43 1.11 9.84
C GLU A 25 -0.97 2.43 10.34
N LEU A 26 -0.98 2.61 11.67
CA LEU A 26 -1.38 3.87 12.27
C LEU A 26 -0.16 4.77 12.38
N ARG A 27 -0.22 5.91 11.71
CA ARG A 27 0.83 6.91 11.78
C ARG A 27 0.30 8.16 12.47
N LYS A 28 1.02 8.62 13.49
CA LYS A 28 0.64 9.84 14.21
C LYS A 28 1.11 11.06 13.44
N THR A 29 0.22 12.02 13.30
CA THR A 29 0.51 13.29 12.65
C THR A 29 0.17 14.43 13.62
N ASP A 30 0.55 15.66 13.27
CA ASP A 30 0.25 16.84 14.09
C ASP A 30 -1.25 17.08 14.25
N LYS A 31 -2.05 16.54 13.36
CA LYS A 31 -3.51 16.69 13.39
C LYS A 31 -4.22 15.46 13.94
N GLY A 32 -3.49 14.50 14.52
CA GLY A 32 -4.04 13.26 15.02
C GLY A 32 -3.48 12.05 14.31
N GLY A 33 -4.15 10.92 14.42
CA GLY A 33 -3.71 9.69 13.81
C GLY A 33 -4.29 9.50 12.40
N LYS A 34 -3.52 8.89 11.53
CA LYS A 34 -3.97 8.54 10.19
C LYS A 34 -3.55 7.11 9.86
N TYR A 35 -4.46 6.34 9.29
CA TYR A 35 -4.15 4.99 8.83
C TYR A 35 -3.59 5.03 7.43
N ILE A 36 -2.51 4.29 7.24
CA ILE A 36 -1.84 4.18 5.94
C ILE A 36 -1.93 2.73 5.51
N ARG A 37 -2.34 2.50 4.28
CA ARG A 37 -2.39 1.15 3.71
C ARG A 37 -1.09 0.84 3.01
N LYS A 38 -0.53 -0.31 3.33
CA LYS A 38 0.73 -0.78 2.75
C LYS A 38 0.56 -2.16 2.13
N THR A 39 1.28 -2.40 1.07
CA THR A 39 1.31 -3.72 0.45
C THR A 39 2.72 -4.01 -0.05
N ILE A 40 2.96 -5.27 -0.39
CA ILE A 40 4.26 -5.70 -0.89
C ILE A 40 4.15 -5.96 -2.39
N CYS A 41 5.06 -5.38 -3.16
CA CYS A 41 5.10 -5.62 -4.59
C CYS A 41 5.45 -7.09 -4.88
N PRO A 42 4.64 -7.79 -5.71
CA PRO A 42 4.91 -9.20 -5.99
C PRO A 42 6.16 -9.41 -6.87
N LYS A 43 6.65 -8.37 -7.48
CA LYS A 43 7.80 -8.47 -8.38
C LYS A 43 9.12 -8.19 -7.68
N CYS A 44 9.19 -7.09 -6.92
CA CYS A 44 10.44 -6.70 -6.25
C CYS A 44 10.41 -6.93 -4.75
N HIS A 45 9.27 -7.35 -4.21
CA HIS A 45 9.05 -7.63 -2.78
C HIS A 45 9.31 -6.42 -1.86
N GLU A 46 9.18 -5.22 -2.40
CA GLU A 46 9.32 -4.00 -1.62
C GLU A 46 7.98 -3.55 -1.07
N GLU A 47 7.97 -3.14 0.20
CA GLU A 47 6.78 -2.61 0.82
C GLU A 47 6.63 -1.13 0.49
N PHE A 48 5.41 -0.72 0.17
CA PHE A 48 5.13 0.67 -0.16
C PHE A 48 3.72 1.08 0.25
N ASP A 49 3.50 2.38 0.33
CA ASP A 49 2.20 2.95 0.70
C ASP A 49 1.30 3.05 -0.53
N ILE A 50 0.08 2.50 -0.42
CA ILE A 50 -0.90 2.56 -1.50
C ILE A 50 -1.51 3.95 -1.60
N ASP A 51 -1.75 4.59 -0.45
CA ASP A 51 -2.45 5.87 -0.39
C ASP A 51 -1.56 7.08 -0.64
N ARG A 52 -0.33 6.86 -0.99
CA ARG A 52 0.57 7.95 -1.26
C ARG A 52 0.26 8.58 -2.60
N VAL A 53 -0.12 9.81 -2.56
CA VAL A 53 -0.45 10.57 -3.76
C VAL A 53 0.74 11.44 -4.16
#